data_d6c1e8b0f4673075ba7f660ba4cbfec2
#
_entry.id   d6c1e8b0f4673075ba7f660ba4cbfec2
#
_cell.length_a   1.000
_cell.length_b   1.000
_cell.length_c   1.000
_cell.angle_alpha   90.00
_cell.angle_beta   90.00
_cell.angle_gamma   90.00
#
_symmetry.space_group_name_H-M   'P 1'
#
loop_
_entity.id
_entity.type
_entity.pdbx_description
1 polymer ?
#
loop_
_entity_poly.entity_id
_entity_poly.type
_entity_poly.pdbx_seq_one_letter_code
_entity_poly.pdbx_strand_id
1 'polypeptide(L)'
;MGPYRDGAARYFRSDVHERTVDEFAVEFAQEQVFGILLAWDAETATHRPPVSNDFVASIVRRHPKRFAFFASVDPWKPDAVKELERAVTELGARGAKFHPSMQDFYPSDDRHFKLWEKAAELKIPCLFHTGTSGIGAGQPGGQGIKLDPARPIHLDTVAARFPELPIIAAHFGWPWHTELIAMALHKTNIYIELSGWSPRYYPEELVREIGGRLQDRTLFGSDYPFIKPARVLEELDALSLKPEAKAKILRENAARLLKLEPA
;
A
#
# COMPACT_ATOMS: atom_id res chain seq x y z
N MET A 1 13.81 -6.84 -5.52
CA MET A 1 13.58 -7.65 -4.29
C MET A 1 14.73 -8.63 -3.98
N GLY A 2 15.44 -9.19 -4.96
CA GLY A 2 16.63 -10.04 -4.73
C GLY A 2 16.42 -11.10 -3.63
N PRO A 3 17.33 -11.20 -2.64
CA PRO A 3 17.28 -12.22 -1.59
C PRO A 3 16.05 -12.13 -0.67
N TYR A 4 15.34 -11.01 -0.66
CA TYR A 4 14.10 -10.90 0.09
C TYR A 4 12.92 -11.63 -0.57
N ARG A 5 12.93 -11.78 -1.92
CA ARG A 5 11.86 -12.44 -2.68
C ARG A 5 11.64 -13.88 -2.24
N ASP A 6 12.72 -14.64 -2.18
CA ASP A 6 12.64 -16.07 -1.89
C ASP A 6 12.23 -16.32 -0.43
N GLY A 7 12.66 -15.45 0.50
CA GLY A 7 12.23 -15.46 1.89
C GLY A 7 10.73 -15.18 2.03
N ALA A 8 10.27 -14.11 1.38
CA ALA A 8 8.85 -13.74 1.38
C ALA A 8 7.97 -14.81 0.70
N ALA A 9 8.39 -15.34 -0.46
CA ALA A 9 7.67 -16.42 -1.14
C ALA A 9 7.49 -17.68 -0.26
N ARG A 10 8.54 -18.08 0.47
CA ARG A 10 8.43 -19.18 1.45
C ARG A 10 7.50 -18.84 2.60
N TYR A 11 7.58 -17.64 3.14
CA TYR A 11 6.72 -17.19 4.25
C TYR A 11 5.25 -17.20 3.85
N PHE A 12 4.92 -16.62 2.70
CA PHE A 12 3.55 -16.59 2.18
C PHE A 12 3.10 -17.92 1.56
N ARG A 13 3.99 -18.91 1.43
CA ARG A 13 3.75 -20.17 0.70
C ARG A 13 3.20 -19.90 -0.71
N SER A 14 3.72 -18.88 -1.35
CA SER A 14 3.29 -18.43 -2.66
C SER A 14 4.28 -18.84 -3.73
N ASP A 15 3.73 -19.18 -4.88
CA ASP A 15 4.49 -19.53 -6.07
C ASP A 15 4.68 -18.26 -6.91
N VAL A 16 5.75 -17.54 -6.60
CA VAL A 16 6.10 -16.29 -7.29
C VAL A 16 6.93 -16.63 -8.53
N HIS A 17 6.26 -16.78 -9.67
CA HIS A 17 6.92 -16.93 -10.95
C HIS A 17 7.34 -15.60 -11.56
N GLU A 18 8.42 -15.62 -12.34
CA GLU A 18 8.75 -14.51 -13.23
C GLU A 18 7.71 -14.44 -14.34
N ARG A 19 7.18 -13.24 -14.58
CA ARG A 19 6.19 -12.95 -15.61
C ARG A 19 6.58 -11.70 -16.36
N THR A 20 6.27 -11.69 -17.64
CA THR A 20 6.33 -10.45 -18.43
C THR A 20 5.20 -9.50 -17.97
N VAL A 21 5.38 -8.23 -18.25
CA VAL A 21 4.36 -7.21 -17.99
C VAL A 21 3.05 -7.50 -18.74
N ASP A 22 3.15 -8.04 -19.95
CA ASP A 22 1.98 -8.34 -20.77
C ASP A 22 1.20 -9.55 -20.21
N GLU A 23 1.88 -10.60 -19.77
CA GLU A 23 1.24 -11.74 -19.06
C GLU A 23 0.53 -11.27 -17.79
N PHE A 24 1.16 -10.38 -17.04
CA PHE A 24 0.57 -9.78 -15.85
C PHE A 24 -0.68 -8.96 -16.19
N ALA A 25 -0.64 -8.15 -17.24
CA ALA A 25 -1.79 -7.36 -17.69
C ALA A 25 -2.96 -8.25 -18.17
N VAL A 26 -2.67 -9.38 -18.82
CA VAL A 26 -3.67 -10.37 -19.23
C VAL A 26 -4.31 -11.04 -18.01
N GLU A 27 -3.53 -11.46 -17.02
CA GLU A 27 -4.05 -12.06 -15.77
C GLU A 27 -5.03 -11.10 -15.06
N PHE A 28 -4.65 -9.83 -14.91
CA PHE A 28 -5.52 -8.82 -14.28
C PHE A 28 -6.77 -8.51 -15.11
N ALA A 29 -6.67 -8.63 -16.44
CA ALA A 29 -7.84 -8.49 -17.31
C ALA A 29 -8.83 -9.64 -17.14
N GLN A 30 -8.33 -10.88 -17.05
CA GLN A 30 -9.15 -12.07 -16.84
C GLN A 30 -9.85 -12.07 -15.48
N GLU A 31 -9.17 -11.60 -14.44
CA GLU A 31 -9.73 -11.46 -13.10
C GLU A 31 -10.60 -10.21 -12.92
N GLN A 32 -10.76 -9.37 -13.97
CA GLN A 32 -11.48 -8.10 -13.94
C GLN A 32 -10.99 -7.13 -12.86
N VAL A 33 -9.69 -7.16 -12.57
CA VAL A 33 -9.06 -6.32 -11.54
C VAL A 33 -8.35 -5.14 -12.19
N PHE A 34 -8.47 -3.96 -11.59
CA PHE A 34 -7.66 -2.80 -11.88
C PHE A 34 -6.54 -2.71 -10.84
N GLY A 35 -5.28 -2.66 -11.29
CA GLY A 35 -4.13 -2.70 -10.40
C GLY A 35 -3.52 -1.33 -10.14
N ILE A 36 -3.15 -1.09 -8.88
CA ILE A 36 -2.26 0.02 -8.51
C ILE A 36 -0.86 -0.55 -8.35
N LEU A 37 0.00 -0.27 -9.31
CA LEU A 37 1.40 -0.70 -9.27
C LEU A 37 2.20 0.20 -8.31
N LEU A 38 3.14 -0.39 -7.62
CA LEU A 38 3.95 0.33 -6.65
C LEU A 38 5.39 0.41 -7.14
N ALA A 39 5.93 1.61 -7.30
CA ALA A 39 7.37 1.81 -7.42
C ALA A 39 8.04 1.51 -6.08
N TRP A 40 9.36 1.37 -6.08
CA TRP A 40 10.10 0.99 -4.87
C TRP A 40 11.44 1.67 -4.82
N ASP A 41 11.66 2.53 -3.84
CA ASP A 41 12.95 3.15 -3.57
C ASP A 41 13.28 3.06 -2.07
N ALA A 42 14.22 2.21 -1.72
CA ALA A 42 14.79 2.04 -0.39
C ALA A 42 16.32 1.92 -0.51
N GLU A 43 16.91 2.63 -1.48
CA GLU A 43 18.31 2.47 -1.85
C GLU A 43 19.25 2.83 -0.71
N THR A 44 18.98 3.92 0.03
CA THR A 44 19.82 4.36 1.16
C THR A 44 19.92 3.30 2.24
N ALA A 45 18.80 2.70 2.64
CA ALA A 45 18.78 1.69 3.71
C ALA A 45 19.22 0.30 3.25
N THR A 46 18.95 -0.06 1.99
CA THR A 46 19.18 -1.43 1.49
C THR A 46 20.41 -1.57 0.62
N HIS A 47 20.98 -0.47 0.16
CA HIS A 47 22.07 -0.42 -0.85
C HIS A 47 21.71 -1.16 -2.15
N ARG A 48 20.42 -1.14 -2.54
CA ARG A 48 19.90 -1.79 -3.73
C ARG A 48 19.26 -0.79 -4.66
N PRO A 49 19.43 -0.95 -5.98
CA PRO A 49 18.82 -0.05 -6.94
C PRO A 49 17.28 -0.06 -6.79
N PRO A 50 16.64 1.09 -7.00
CA PRO A 50 15.18 1.19 -6.93
C PRO A 50 14.50 0.48 -8.12
N VAL A 51 13.22 0.12 -7.93
CA VAL A 51 12.27 -0.04 -9.03
C VAL A 51 11.74 1.35 -9.34
N SER A 52 12.30 2.00 -10.36
CA SER A 52 12.12 3.43 -10.60
C SER A 52 10.67 3.80 -10.97
N ASN A 53 10.31 5.05 -10.68
CA ASN A 53 9.03 5.64 -11.08
C ASN A 53 8.86 5.62 -12.61
N ASP A 54 9.93 5.89 -13.36
CA ASP A 54 9.93 5.85 -14.84
C ASP A 54 9.61 4.46 -15.39
N PHE A 55 10.18 3.41 -14.79
CA PHE A 55 9.90 2.04 -15.19
C PHE A 55 8.43 1.71 -14.96
N VAL A 56 7.89 1.97 -13.77
CA VAL A 56 6.49 1.66 -13.46
C VAL A 56 5.54 2.51 -14.31
N ALA A 57 5.84 3.79 -14.52
CA ALA A 57 5.09 4.65 -15.42
C ALA A 57 5.08 4.12 -16.87
N SER A 58 6.19 3.51 -17.33
CA SER A 58 6.25 2.90 -18.67
C SER A 58 5.27 1.73 -18.81
N ILE A 59 5.07 0.95 -17.75
CA ILE A 59 4.10 -0.15 -17.70
C ILE A 59 2.67 0.41 -17.80
N VAL A 60 2.36 1.43 -16.99
CA VAL A 60 1.04 2.07 -16.98
C VAL A 60 0.71 2.67 -18.37
N ARG A 61 1.67 3.33 -19.01
CA ARG A 61 1.48 3.86 -20.38
C ARG A 61 1.15 2.79 -21.42
N ARG A 62 1.67 1.57 -21.25
CA ARG A 62 1.34 0.42 -22.13
C ARG A 62 -0.05 -0.16 -21.85
N HIS A 63 -0.50 -0.10 -20.59
CA HIS A 63 -1.74 -0.71 -20.14
C HIS A 63 -2.63 0.26 -19.31
N PRO A 64 -2.98 1.45 -19.83
CA PRO A 64 -3.63 2.51 -19.04
C PRO A 64 -5.04 2.15 -18.56
N LYS A 65 -5.70 1.20 -19.22
CA LYS A 65 -7.01 0.69 -18.82
C LYS A 65 -6.94 -0.39 -17.72
N ARG A 66 -5.73 -0.82 -17.34
CA ARG A 66 -5.50 -1.90 -16.36
C ARG A 66 -4.75 -1.43 -15.15
N PHE A 67 -3.90 -0.42 -15.29
CA PHE A 67 -3.03 0.00 -14.23
C PHE A 67 -3.01 1.51 -14.03
N ALA A 68 -2.89 1.92 -12.78
CA ALA A 68 -2.30 3.17 -12.35
C ALA A 68 -1.10 2.85 -11.45
N PHE A 69 -0.38 3.85 -10.97
CA PHE A 69 0.73 3.59 -10.07
C PHE A 69 0.86 4.62 -8.96
N PHE A 70 1.51 4.19 -7.88
CA PHE A 70 2.02 5.05 -6.84
C PHE A 70 3.54 5.16 -6.99
N ALA A 71 4.03 6.39 -6.93
CA ALA A 71 5.45 6.66 -6.91
C ALA A 71 6.09 6.16 -5.60
N SER A 72 7.37 5.90 -5.62
CA SER A 72 8.16 5.74 -4.41
C SER A 72 9.37 6.65 -4.47
N VAL A 73 9.70 7.23 -3.35
CA VAL A 73 10.92 8.02 -3.15
C VAL A 73 11.60 7.56 -1.87
N ASP A 74 12.91 7.58 -1.86
CA ASP A 74 13.69 7.32 -0.65
C ASP A 74 13.69 8.58 0.22
N PRO A 75 13.12 8.55 1.44
CA PRO A 75 12.99 9.75 2.29
C PRO A 75 14.33 10.37 2.71
N TRP A 76 15.42 9.64 2.56
CA TRP A 76 16.78 10.09 2.92
C TRP A 76 17.50 10.82 1.79
N LYS A 77 17.01 10.72 0.55
CA LYS A 77 17.62 11.40 -0.59
C LYS A 77 17.28 12.89 -0.58
N PRO A 78 18.24 13.77 -0.88
CA PRO A 78 18.04 15.22 -0.84
C PRO A 78 17.05 15.73 -1.89
N ASP A 79 16.83 14.98 -2.95
CA ASP A 79 15.92 15.27 -4.06
C ASP A 79 14.56 14.56 -3.97
N ALA A 80 14.29 13.84 -2.87
CA ALA A 80 13.07 13.04 -2.70
C ALA A 80 11.77 13.86 -2.96
N VAL A 81 11.71 15.11 -2.49
CA VAL A 81 10.54 15.97 -2.69
C VAL A 81 10.37 16.35 -4.18
N LYS A 82 11.48 16.64 -4.87
CA LYS A 82 11.46 16.97 -6.30
C LYS A 82 11.07 15.76 -7.16
N GLU A 83 11.60 14.59 -6.81
CA GLU A 83 11.25 13.35 -7.50
C GLU A 83 9.78 12.97 -7.29
N LEU A 84 9.24 13.18 -6.09
CA LEU A 84 7.81 12.98 -5.83
C LEU A 84 6.96 13.90 -6.72
N GLU A 85 7.31 15.19 -6.77
CA GLU A 85 6.61 16.16 -7.62
C GLU A 85 6.69 15.77 -9.10
N ARG A 86 7.89 15.42 -9.61
CA ARG A 86 8.09 14.94 -10.98
C ARG A 86 7.25 13.70 -11.29
N ALA A 87 7.25 12.73 -10.40
CA ALA A 87 6.51 11.49 -10.59
C ALA A 87 5.00 11.73 -10.73
N VAL A 88 4.48 12.70 -10.01
CA VAL A 88 3.05 13.06 -10.09
C VAL A 88 2.76 13.92 -11.33
N THR A 89 3.53 14.98 -11.56
CA THR A 89 3.23 15.98 -12.60
C THR A 89 3.62 15.54 -14.00
N GLU A 90 4.71 14.77 -14.15
CA GLU A 90 5.23 14.37 -15.46
C GLU A 90 4.94 12.90 -15.78
N LEU A 91 4.96 12.00 -14.76
CA LEU A 91 4.77 10.56 -14.99
C LEU A 91 3.34 10.09 -14.70
N GLY A 92 2.52 10.90 -14.03
CA GLY A 92 1.11 10.62 -13.77
C GLY A 92 0.86 9.68 -12.58
N ALA A 93 1.77 9.66 -11.60
CA ALA A 93 1.53 8.92 -10.35
C ALA A 93 0.27 9.40 -9.63
N ARG A 94 -0.54 8.47 -9.13
CA ARG A 94 -1.81 8.75 -8.44
C ARG A 94 -1.68 8.75 -6.92
N GLY A 95 -0.50 8.51 -6.39
CA GLY A 95 -0.18 8.48 -4.97
C GLY A 95 1.30 8.21 -4.74
N ALA A 96 1.70 8.10 -3.49
CA ALA A 96 3.06 7.76 -3.09
C ALA A 96 3.07 6.51 -2.19
N LYS A 97 4.05 5.62 -2.37
CA LYS A 97 4.29 4.42 -1.55
C LYS A 97 5.52 4.59 -0.70
N PHE A 98 5.36 4.32 0.60
CA PHE A 98 6.45 4.25 1.57
C PHE A 98 6.44 2.91 2.30
N HIS A 99 7.62 2.45 2.68
CA HIS A 99 7.79 1.26 3.52
C HIS A 99 8.74 1.57 4.68
N PRO A 100 8.21 2.09 5.80
CA PRO A 100 9.02 2.60 6.90
C PRO A 100 10.10 1.63 7.39
N SER A 101 9.77 0.35 7.56
CA SER A 101 10.74 -0.67 7.98
C SER A 101 11.86 -0.93 6.96
N MET A 102 11.57 -0.85 5.65
CA MET A 102 12.57 -1.11 4.61
C MET A 102 13.39 0.13 4.27
N GLN A 103 12.80 1.30 4.42
CA GLN A 103 13.45 2.58 4.21
C GLN A 103 14.12 3.11 5.50
N ASP A 104 13.99 2.37 6.61
CA ASP A 104 14.52 2.66 7.96
C ASP A 104 14.25 4.10 8.42
N PHE A 105 12.98 4.52 8.36
CA PHE A 105 12.56 5.84 8.81
C PHE A 105 11.24 5.79 9.58
N TYR A 106 10.99 6.79 10.40
CA TYR A 106 9.71 6.98 11.08
C TYR A 106 8.88 8.04 10.37
N PRO A 107 7.63 7.74 9.95
CA PRO A 107 6.75 8.74 9.33
C PRO A 107 6.52 9.99 10.19
N SER A 108 6.56 9.84 11.51
CA SER A 108 6.40 10.91 12.50
C SER A 108 7.63 11.79 12.68
N ASP A 109 8.77 11.45 12.10
CA ASP A 109 10.00 12.26 12.16
C ASP A 109 9.84 13.51 11.29
N ASP A 110 10.03 14.69 11.88
CA ASP A 110 9.82 16.00 11.23
C ASP A 110 10.78 16.25 10.05
N ARG A 111 11.91 15.57 10.00
CA ARG A 111 12.84 15.60 8.86
C ARG A 111 12.16 15.24 7.54
N HIS A 112 11.10 14.43 7.59
CA HIS A 112 10.37 13.95 6.41
C HIS A 112 9.09 14.75 6.12
N PHE A 113 8.72 15.72 6.95
CA PHE A 113 7.44 16.45 6.82
C PHE A 113 7.28 17.22 5.51
N LYS A 114 8.39 17.63 4.88
CA LYS A 114 8.35 18.21 3.53
C LYS A 114 7.78 17.28 2.45
N LEU A 115 7.94 15.95 2.64
CA LEU A 115 7.32 14.97 1.74
C LEU A 115 5.79 14.94 1.93
N TRP A 116 5.33 14.98 3.18
CA TRP A 116 3.91 14.98 3.49
C TRP A 116 3.23 16.28 3.08
N GLU A 117 3.90 17.40 3.28
CA GLU A 117 3.48 18.72 2.80
C GLU A 117 3.33 18.71 1.27
N LYS A 118 4.34 18.25 0.53
CA LYS A 118 4.29 18.14 -0.93
C LYS A 118 3.19 17.20 -1.42
N ALA A 119 3.00 16.05 -0.79
CA ALA A 119 1.92 15.13 -1.15
C ALA A 119 0.53 15.74 -0.92
N ALA A 120 0.36 16.52 0.16
CA ALA A 120 -0.88 17.27 0.42
C ALA A 120 -1.11 18.37 -0.63
N GLU A 121 -0.09 19.15 -1.00
CA GLU A 121 -0.14 20.15 -2.08
C GLU A 121 -0.55 19.53 -3.42
N LEU A 122 0.03 18.37 -3.75
CA LEU A 122 -0.27 17.61 -4.97
C LEU A 122 -1.63 16.89 -4.89
N LYS A 123 -2.28 16.88 -3.72
CA LYS A 123 -3.57 16.23 -3.47
C LYS A 123 -3.57 14.75 -3.82
N ILE A 124 -2.47 14.06 -3.49
CA ILE A 124 -2.29 12.62 -3.67
C ILE A 124 -2.27 11.91 -2.31
N PRO A 125 -2.77 10.66 -2.21
CA PRO A 125 -2.64 9.86 -1.00
C PRO A 125 -1.20 9.34 -0.83
N CYS A 126 -0.82 9.14 0.44
CA CYS A 126 0.38 8.40 0.81
C CYS A 126 0.01 7.03 1.38
N LEU A 127 0.48 5.96 0.75
CA LEU A 127 0.32 4.59 1.21
C LEU A 127 1.57 4.16 1.98
N PHE A 128 1.39 3.84 3.24
CA PHE A 128 2.44 3.33 4.11
C PHE A 128 2.25 1.84 4.36
N HIS A 129 3.33 1.07 4.23
CA HIS A 129 3.36 -0.27 4.82
C HIS A 129 3.19 -0.15 6.33
N THR A 130 2.27 -0.90 6.91
CA THR A 130 2.06 -0.93 8.37
C THR A 130 1.99 -2.36 8.88
N GLY A 131 2.40 -2.53 10.13
CA GLY A 131 2.42 -3.83 10.77
C GLY A 131 3.68 -4.64 10.51
N THR A 132 3.55 -5.95 10.65
CA THR A 132 4.64 -6.88 10.36
C THR A 132 4.92 -6.97 8.86
N SER A 133 6.13 -7.38 8.51
CA SER A 133 6.54 -7.54 7.11
C SER A 133 6.84 -9.00 6.79
N GLY A 134 6.42 -9.44 5.61
CA GLY A 134 6.87 -10.71 5.05
C GLY A 134 8.34 -10.68 4.63
N ILE A 135 8.91 -9.49 4.43
CA ILE A 135 10.33 -9.31 4.14
C ILE A 135 11.12 -9.55 5.44
N GLY A 136 12.07 -10.48 5.39
CA GLY A 136 12.84 -10.90 6.55
C GLY A 136 12.13 -11.87 7.51
N ALA A 137 10.83 -12.12 7.33
CA ALA A 137 10.07 -13.04 8.17
C ALA A 137 10.65 -14.48 8.12
N GLY A 138 10.74 -15.11 9.28
CA GLY A 138 11.31 -16.47 9.42
C GLY A 138 12.83 -16.56 9.19
N GLN A 139 13.54 -15.43 9.08
CA GLN A 139 14.99 -15.39 8.95
C GLN A 139 15.65 -14.94 10.27
N PRO A 140 16.90 -15.35 10.53
CA PRO A 140 17.65 -14.90 11.70
C PRO A 140 17.70 -13.37 11.77
N GLY A 141 17.29 -12.80 12.93
CA GLY A 141 17.22 -11.35 13.13
C GLY A 141 16.32 -10.60 12.14
N GLY A 142 15.41 -11.30 11.44
CA GLY A 142 14.55 -10.68 10.42
C GLY A 142 15.34 -10.02 9.28
N GLN A 143 16.57 -10.48 9.01
CA GLN A 143 17.51 -9.85 8.07
C GLN A 143 17.80 -8.36 8.40
N GLY A 144 17.75 -7.98 9.67
CA GLY A 144 17.96 -6.61 10.12
C GLY A 144 16.75 -5.68 9.98
N ILE A 145 15.60 -6.18 9.51
CA ILE A 145 14.39 -5.37 9.35
C ILE A 145 13.75 -5.10 10.72
N LYS A 146 13.60 -3.82 11.05
CA LYS A 146 12.92 -3.38 12.27
C LYS A 146 11.42 -3.23 11.99
N LEU A 147 10.56 -3.74 12.87
CA LEU A 147 9.10 -3.63 12.72
C LEU A 147 8.55 -2.31 13.27
N ASP A 148 9.17 -1.77 14.30
CA ASP A 148 8.68 -0.56 14.99
C ASP A 148 8.39 0.63 14.04
N PRO A 149 9.22 0.96 13.04
CA PRO A 149 8.93 2.06 12.13
C PRO A 149 7.60 1.91 11.35
N ALA A 150 7.12 0.67 11.16
CA ALA A 150 5.85 0.38 10.50
C ALA A 150 4.66 0.25 11.47
N ARG A 151 4.85 0.55 12.76
CA ARG A 151 3.75 0.56 13.71
C ARG A 151 2.79 1.71 13.39
N PRO A 152 1.47 1.45 13.30
CA PRO A 152 0.49 2.44 12.82
C PRO A 152 0.54 3.78 13.56
N ILE A 153 0.83 3.77 14.86
CA ILE A 153 0.85 4.99 15.68
C ILE A 153 1.77 6.09 15.14
N HIS A 154 2.82 5.74 14.37
CA HIS A 154 3.69 6.73 13.74
C HIS A 154 3.00 7.54 12.63
N LEU A 155 1.83 7.09 12.15
CA LEU A 155 1.00 7.85 11.21
C LEU A 155 0.07 8.84 11.93
N ASP A 156 -0.13 8.72 13.24
CA ASP A 156 -1.04 9.59 14.00
C ASP A 156 -0.61 11.07 13.94
N THR A 157 0.67 11.33 14.18
CA THR A 157 1.26 12.67 14.09
C THR A 157 1.14 13.26 12.69
N VAL A 158 1.38 12.43 11.65
CA VAL A 158 1.27 12.86 10.24
C VAL A 158 -0.18 13.24 9.93
N ALA A 159 -1.12 12.37 10.30
CA ALA A 159 -2.54 12.61 10.06
C ALA A 159 -3.09 13.84 10.77
N ALA A 160 -2.60 14.10 11.99
CA ALA A 160 -3.01 15.28 12.76
C ALA A 160 -2.44 16.57 12.17
N ARG A 161 -1.19 16.55 11.71
CA ARG A 161 -0.49 17.73 11.18
C ARG A 161 -0.92 18.07 9.75
N PHE A 162 -1.25 17.07 8.95
CA PHE A 162 -1.65 17.21 7.54
C PHE A 162 -3.06 16.67 7.32
N PRO A 163 -4.12 17.35 7.82
CA PRO A 163 -5.48 16.83 7.78
C PRO A 163 -6.04 16.66 6.36
N GLU A 164 -5.47 17.38 5.38
CA GLU A 164 -5.85 17.27 3.96
C GLU A 164 -5.13 16.12 3.23
N LEU A 165 -4.13 15.49 3.86
CA LEU A 165 -3.40 14.38 3.29
C LEU A 165 -4.13 13.06 3.55
N PRO A 166 -4.65 12.36 2.53
CA PRO A 166 -5.15 11.02 2.73
C PRO A 166 -3.99 10.05 3.00
N ILE A 167 -4.08 9.33 4.11
CA ILE A 167 -3.09 8.35 4.54
C ILE A 167 -3.71 6.96 4.43
N ILE A 168 -3.08 6.10 3.64
CA ILE A 168 -3.49 4.71 3.46
C ILE A 168 -2.53 3.82 4.27
N ALA A 169 -3.05 3.14 5.28
CA ALA A 169 -2.30 2.17 6.07
C ALA A 169 -2.50 0.78 5.50
N ALA A 170 -1.50 0.25 4.81
CA ALA A 170 -1.54 -1.05 4.17
C ALA A 170 -1.45 -2.19 5.18
N HIS A 171 -2.09 -3.33 4.85
CA HIS A 171 -2.05 -4.57 5.63
C HIS A 171 -2.72 -4.46 7.01
N PHE A 172 -3.66 -3.52 7.16
CA PHE A 172 -4.40 -3.19 8.39
C PHE A 172 -3.56 -3.17 9.67
N GLY A 173 -2.23 -3.03 9.56
CA GLY A 173 -1.32 -2.81 10.69
C GLY A 173 -1.12 -4.00 11.63
N TRP A 174 -1.42 -5.23 11.22
CA TRP A 174 -1.26 -6.38 12.11
C TRP A 174 0.18 -6.50 12.67
N PRO A 175 0.38 -6.76 13.99
CA PRO A 175 -0.61 -7.10 15.01
C PRO A 175 -1.23 -5.87 15.72
N TRP A 176 -0.88 -4.64 15.36
CA TRP A 176 -1.35 -3.39 15.95
C TRP A 176 -2.62 -2.84 15.27
N HIS A 177 -3.44 -3.71 14.69
CA HIS A 177 -4.67 -3.33 13.96
C HIS A 177 -5.67 -2.55 14.83
N THR A 178 -5.71 -2.79 16.14
CA THR A 178 -6.57 -2.04 17.07
C THR A 178 -6.14 -0.58 17.22
N GLU A 179 -4.84 -0.28 17.19
CA GLU A 179 -4.34 1.10 17.10
C GLU A 179 -4.82 1.76 15.81
N LEU A 180 -4.64 1.07 14.67
CA LEU A 180 -5.07 1.60 13.38
C LEU A 180 -6.58 1.84 13.31
N ILE A 181 -7.38 0.91 13.82
CA ILE A 181 -8.84 1.07 13.94
C ILE A 181 -9.17 2.33 14.74
N ALA A 182 -8.55 2.49 15.92
CA ALA A 182 -8.77 3.65 16.77
C ALA A 182 -8.42 4.96 16.06
N MET A 183 -7.27 5.00 15.37
CA MET A 183 -6.82 6.15 14.60
C MET A 183 -7.78 6.47 13.45
N ALA A 184 -8.20 5.46 12.69
CA ALA A 184 -9.14 5.63 11.58
C ALA A 184 -10.53 6.06 12.03
N LEU A 185 -10.98 5.64 13.21
CA LEU A 185 -12.23 6.15 13.80
C LEU A 185 -12.10 7.60 14.29
N HIS A 186 -10.91 8.00 14.73
CA HIS A 186 -10.65 9.33 15.26
C HIS A 186 -10.37 10.37 14.14
N LYS A 187 -9.71 9.97 13.05
CA LYS A 187 -9.25 10.86 11.98
C LYS A 187 -9.83 10.45 10.62
N THR A 188 -10.45 11.39 9.93
CA THR A 188 -11.16 11.13 8.67
C THR A 188 -10.23 10.94 7.47
N ASN A 189 -8.98 11.35 7.57
CA ASN A 189 -7.96 11.22 6.53
C ASN A 189 -7.15 9.91 6.60
N ILE A 190 -7.48 8.98 7.51
CA ILE A 190 -6.86 7.65 7.58
C ILE A 190 -7.77 6.61 6.93
N TYR A 191 -7.18 5.85 6.01
CA TYR A 191 -7.78 4.74 5.29
C TYR A 191 -7.07 3.44 5.66
N ILE A 192 -7.82 2.34 5.79
CA ILE A 192 -7.30 1.00 6.02
C ILE A 192 -7.27 0.25 4.68
N GLU A 193 -6.14 -0.35 4.33
CA GLU A 193 -6.02 -1.17 3.13
C GLU A 193 -5.74 -2.62 3.54
N LEU A 194 -6.44 -3.57 2.91
CA LEU A 194 -6.62 -4.93 3.41
C LEU A 194 -5.66 -5.97 2.84
N SER A 195 -4.68 -5.57 2.03
CA SER A 195 -3.74 -6.50 1.40
C SER A 195 -2.79 -7.22 2.38
N GLY A 196 -2.00 -8.16 1.87
CA GLY A 196 -0.95 -8.85 2.61
C GLY A 196 -1.45 -9.97 3.53
N TRP A 197 -2.74 -10.10 3.70
CA TRP A 197 -3.39 -11.13 4.51
C TRP A 197 -4.57 -11.75 3.78
N SER A 198 -4.73 -13.05 3.92
CA SER A 198 -5.90 -13.77 3.46
C SER A 198 -7.09 -13.41 4.38
N PRO A 199 -8.27 -13.04 3.84
CA PRO A 199 -9.42 -12.56 4.62
C PRO A 199 -9.89 -13.49 5.72
N ARG A 200 -9.70 -14.79 5.60
CA ARG A 200 -10.01 -15.77 6.66
C ARG A 200 -9.22 -15.58 7.95
N TYR A 201 -8.14 -14.78 7.93
CA TYR A 201 -7.33 -14.45 9.10
C TYR A 201 -7.59 -13.04 9.62
N TYR A 202 -8.58 -12.33 9.08
CA TYR A 202 -8.90 -11.01 9.58
C TYR A 202 -9.46 -11.09 11.01
N PRO A 203 -8.96 -10.27 11.94
CA PRO A 203 -9.52 -10.16 13.27
C PRO A 203 -11.01 -9.79 13.25
N GLU A 204 -11.81 -10.36 14.17
CA GLU A 204 -13.26 -10.12 14.22
C GLU A 204 -13.60 -8.63 14.37
N GLU A 205 -12.84 -7.91 15.19
CA GLU A 205 -13.00 -6.47 15.36
C GLU A 205 -12.73 -5.68 14.09
N LEU A 206 -11.74 -6.13 13.26
CA LEU A 206 -11.50 -5.52 11.95
C LEU A 206 -12.71 -5.75 11.05
N VAL A 207 -13.19 -6.98 10.93
CA VAL A 207 -14.36 -7.34 10.08
C VAL A 207 -15.59 -6.52 10.49
N ARG A 208 -15.83 -6.38 11.79
CA ARG A 208 -16.93 -5.56 12.31
C ARG A 208 -16.81 -4.09 11.87
N GLU A 209 -15.63 -3.50 12.01
CA GLU A 209 -15.44 -2.07 11.72
C GLU A 209 -15.46 -1.77 10.20
N ILE A 210 -14.85 -2.62 9.37
CA ILE A 210 -14.86 -2.43 7.91
C ILE A 210 -16.24 -2.70 7.31
N GLY A 211 -17.06 -3.53 7.95
CA GLY A 211 -18.46 -3.74 7.58
C GLY A 211 -19.42 -2.69 8.13
N GLY A 212 -18.94 -1.78 8.97
CA GLY A 212 -19.72 -0.78 9.67
C GLY A 212 -19.16 0.62 9.56
N ARG A 213 -18.57 1.13 10.66
CA ARG A 213 -18.14 2.54 10.78
C ARG A 213 -17.02 2.95 9.83
N LEU A 214 -16.18 2.00 9.37
CA LEU A 214 -15.04 2.26 8.49
C LEU A 214 -15.27 1.81 7.05
N GLN A 215 -16.48 1.38 6.69
CA GLN A 215 -16.80 0.90 5.34
C GLN A 215 -16.45 1.91 4.22
N ASP A 216 -16.53 3.22 4.48
CA ASP A 216 -16.25 4.28 3.52
C ASP A 216 -14.76 4.65 3.41
N ARG A 217 -13.91 4.06 4.27
CA ARG A 217 -12.46 4.32 4.34
C ARG A 217 -11.63 3.05 4.40
N THR A 218 -12.20 1.96 3.88
CA THR A 218 -11.51 0.69 3.70
C THR A 218 -11.29 0.42 2.23
N LEU A 219 -10.09 -0.03 1.87
CA LEU A 219 -9.65 -0.28 0.50
C LEU A 219 -9.30 -1.75 0.32
N PHE A 220 -9.68 -2.31 -0.82
CA PHE A 220 -9.25 -3.63 -1.25
C PHE A 220 -7.81 -3.60 -1.74
N GLY A 221 -7.07 -4.67 -1.48
CA GLY A 221 -5.78 -4.99 -2.06
C GLY A 221 -5.44 -6.47 -1.86
N SER A 222 -4.47 -6.97 -2.61
CA SER A 222 -4.03 -8.37 -2.53
C SER A 222 -2.58 -8.55 -2.09
N ASP A 223 -1.74 -7.55 -2.32
CA ASP A 223 -0.28 -7.65 -2.20
C ASP A 223 0.31 -8.65 -3.23
N TYR A 224 -0.27 -8.63 -4.45
CA TYR A 224 0.24 -9.43 -5.56
C TYR A 224 1.73 -9.13 -5.80
N PRO A 225 2.59 -10.12 -6.04
CA PRO A 225 2.28 -11.50 -6.43
C PRO A 225 2.17 -12.50 -5.26
N PHE A 226 2.27 -12.08 -4.01
CA PHE A 226 2.26 -13.00 -2.87
C PHE A 226 0.88 -13.62 -2.63
N ILE A 227 -0.18 -12.84 -2.79
CA ILE A 227 -1.57 -13.32 -2.73
C ILE A 227 -2.28 -12.91 -4.01
N LYS A 228 -2.91 -13.87 -4.69
CA LYS A 228 -3.67 -13.60 -5.92
C LYS A 228 -4.96 -12.84 -5.60
N PRO A 229 -5.34 -11.82 -6.42
CA PRO A 229 -6.61 -11.10 -6.24
C PRO A 229 -7.82 -12.03 -6.17
N ALA A 230 -7.92 -13.01 -7.07
CA ALA A 230 -9.02 -13.98 -7.09
C ALA A 230 -9.24 -14.67 -5.75
N ARG A 231 -8.16 -15.08 -5.07
CA ARG A 231 -8.24 -15.70 -3.74
C ARG A 231 -8.77 -14.72 -2.69
N VAL A 232 -8.27 -13.47 -2.70
CA VAL A 232 -8.74 -12.46 -1.74
C VAL A 232 -10.21 -12.15 -1.96
N LEU A 233 -10.66 -12.06 -3.23
CA LEU A 233 -12.05 -11.82 -3.59
C LEU A 233 -12.97 -12.95 -3.09
N GLU A 234 -12.60 -14.21 -3.35
CA GLU A 234 -13.34 -15.38 -2.89
C GLU A 234 -13.47 -15.42 -1.36
N GLU A 235 -12.35 -15.27 -0.64
CA GLU A 235 -12.34 -15.32 0.81
C GLU A 235 -13.04 -14.09 1.45
N LEU A 236 -12.97 -12.92 0.82
CA LEU A 236 -13.69 -11.72 1.28
C LEU A 236 -15.19 -11.87 1.05
N ASP A 237 -15.60 -12.58 0.01
CA ASP A 237 -17.00 -12.87 -0.26
C ASP A 237 -17.61 -13.80 0.79
N ALA A 238 -16.80 -14.66 1.39
CA ALA A 238 -17.20 -15.51 2.50
C ALA A 238 -17.37 -14.76 3.84
N LEU A 239 -16.88 -13.52 3.95
CA LEU A 239 -17.11 -12.71 5.15
C LEU A 239 -18.54 -12.19 5.20
N SER A 240 -19.11 -12.12 6.42
CA SER A 240 -20.46 -11.62 6.66
C SER A 240 -20.56 -10.09 6.54
N LEU A 241 -20.08 -9.53 5.42
CA LEU A 241 -20.18 -8.11 5.11
C LEU A 241 -21.45 -7.84 4.28
N LYS A 242 -22.11 -6.70 4.55
CA LYS A 242 -23.24 -6.25 3.75
C LYS A 242 -22.80 -5.98 2.30
N PRO A 243 -23.65 -6.25 1.28
CA PRO A 243 -23.31 -5.99 -0.12
C PRO A 243 -22.83 -4.56 -0.40
N GLU A 244 -23.44 -3.57 0.24
CA GLU A 244 -23.04 -2.17 0.14
C GLU A 244 -21.60 -1.94 0.66
N ALA A 245 -21.26 -2.49 1.83
CA ALA A 245 -19.89 -2.37 2.37
C ALA A 245 -18.87 -3.08 1.46
N LYS A 246 -19.22 -4.25 0.90
CA LYS A 246 -18.37 -4.94 -0.08
C LYS A 246 -18.11 -4.08 -1.32
N ALA A 247 -19.13 -3.47 -1.90
CA ALA A 247 -19.01 -2.62 -3.09
C ALA A 247 -18.06 -1.43 -2.82
N LYS A 248 -18.23 -0.78 -1.68
CA LYS A 248 -17.36 0.31 -1.23
C LYS A 248 -15.90 -0.14 -1.09
N ILE A 249 -15.65 -1.23 -0.39
CA ILE A 249 -14.31 -1.77 -0.13
C ILE A 249 -13.63 -2.18 -1.44
N LEU A 250 -14.35 -2.90 -2.30
CA LEU A 250 -13.79 -3.48 -3.52
C LEU A 250 -13.49 -2.44 -4.59
N ARG A 251 -14.26 -1.34 -4.65
CA ARG A 251 -14.17 -0.42 -5.78
C ARG A 251 -14.41 1.06 -5.43
N GLU A 252 -15.54 1.39 -4.79
CA GLU A 252 -16.01 2.77 -4.76
C GLU A 252 -15.08 3.70 -3.99
N ASN A 253 -14.52 3.22 -2.86
CA ASN A 253 -13.61 4.01 -2.05
C ASN A 253 -12.31 4.33 -2.79
N ALA A 254 -11.72 3.34 -3.47
CA ALA A 254 -10.50 3.55 -4.26
C ALA A 254 -10.77 4.46 -5.46
N ALA A 255 -11.88 4.25 -6.18
CA ALA A 255 -12.27 5.10 -7.30
C ALA A 255 -12.44 6.57 -6.88
N ARG A 256 -13.13 6.82 -5.77
CA ARG A 256 -13.31 8.15 -5.20
C ARG A 256 -11.98 8.77 -4.77
N LEU A 257 -11.18 8.03 -4.01
CA LEU A 257 -9.90 8.52 -3.45
C LEU A 257 -8.89 8.86 -4.54
N LEU A 258 -8.78 8.02 -5.55
CA LEU A 258 -7.79 8.12 -6.62
C LEU A 258 -8.32 8.86 -7.86
N LYS A 259 -9.58 9.33 -7.82
CA LYS A 259 -10.25 10.00 -8.94
C LYS A 259 -10.15 9.17 -10.23
N LEU A 260 -10.42 7.86 -10.11
CA LEU A 260 -10.49 6.95 -11.24
C LEU A 260 -11.86 7.08 -11.89
N GLU A 261 -11.89 7.10 -13.23
CA GLU A 261 -13.16 7.06 -13.94
C GLU A 261 -13.85 5.71 -13.71
N PRO A 262 -15.18 5.69 -13.58
CA PRO A 262 -15.91 4.43 -13.54
C PRO A 262 -15.65 3.65 -14.83
N ALA A 263 -15.22 2.40 -14.69
CA ALA A 263 -15.00 1.49 -15.83
C ALA A 263 -16.35 1.03 -16.37
#